data_649c03246da795f6e486bc7505b345d9
#
_entry.id   649c03246da795f6e486bc7505b345d9
#
_cell.length_a   1.000
_cell.length_b   1.000
_cell.length_c   1.000
_cell.angle_alpha   90.00
_cell.angle_beta   90.00
_cell.angle_gamma   90.00
#
_symmetry.space_group_name_H-M   'P 1'
#
loop_
_entity.id
_entity.type
_entity.pdbx_description
1 polymer ?
#
loop_
_entity_poly.entity_id
_entity_poly.type
_entity_poly.pdbx_seq_one_letter_code
_entity_poly.pdbx_strand_id
1 'polypeptide(L)'
;MRTAQKLESPTFLQWVRAPQQARSRAALNALLDAAERLVSERGFEETSVTDITETARTSVGSFYRRFKDKRGLLQALHERFCADARATADVALDPTRWADATANEMVDAIARFLVDIVRERRGLARAFLVSGASDPVVRERDVLLSDYLTDRLAACLESHRSELAHDDLRLAARITLLLLTSTLSHAAVLGPAELDIDDPVSATELSRAACRYLGSELPTDSNR
;
A
#
# COMPACT_ATOMS: atom_id res chain seq x y z
N MET A 1 -6.43 -32.40 -4.22
CA MET A 1 -7.06 -31.36 -5.07
C MET A 1 -7.95 -30.51 -4.18
N ARG A 2 -7.44 -29.38 -3.68
CA ARG A 2 -8.26 -28.38 -2.96
C ARG A 2 -8.64 -27.33 -4.00
N THR A 3 -9.92 -27.24 -4.26
CA THR A 3 -10.57 -26.29 -5.15
C THR A 3 -10.18 -24.87 -4.73
N ALA A 4 -9.59 -24.11 -5.67
CA ALA A 4 -9.38 -22.68 -5.51
C ALA A 4 -10.76 -22.03 -5.29
N GLN A 5 -11.06 -21.68 -4.05
CA GLN A 5 -12.25 -20.94 -3.69
C GLN A 5 -12.05 -19.53 -4.21
N LYS A 6 -12.78 -19.23 -5.29
CA LYS A 6 -12.91 -17.91 -5.88
C LYS A 6 -13.28 -16.96 -4.75
N LEU A 7 -12.33 -16.13 -4.32
CA LEU A 7 -12.57 -15.02 -3.39
C LEU A 7 -13.51 -14.05 -4.11
N GLU A 8 -14.81 -14.28 -3.94
CA GLU A 8 -15.82 -13.27 -4.24
C GLU A 8 -15.55 -12.12 -3.29
N SER A 9 -15.29 -10.95 -3.85
CA SER A 9 -15.04 -9.72 -3.09
C SER A 9 -16.23 -9.44 -2.18
N PRO A 10 -16.14 -9.67 -0.87
CA PRO A 10 -17.21 -9.35 0.01
C PRO A 10 -17.13 -7.86 0.34
N THR A 11 -18.20 -7.16 0.17
CA THR A 11 -18.52 -5.96 0.93
C THR A 11 -18.15 -4.59 0.35
N PHE A 12 -17.66 -4.47 -0.89
CA PHE A 12 -17.56 -3.16 -1.57
C PHE A 12 -18.91 -2.41 -1.60
N LEU A 13 -20.01 -3.16 -1.66
CA LEU A 13 -21.34 -2.60 -1.92
C LEU A 13 -22.10 -2.08 -0.70
N GLN A 14 -21.61 -2.27 0.52
CA GLN A 14 -22.34 -1.77 1.70
C GLN A 14 -22.36 -0.24 1.79
N TRP A 15 -21.33 0.43 1.23
CA TRP A 15 -21.14 1.88 1.37
C TRP A 15 -21.20 2.63 0.05
N VAL A 16 -21.08 1.92 -1.07
CA VAL A 16 -21.18 2.47 -2.42
C VAL A 16 -22.37 1.86 -3.12
N ARG A 17 -23.33 2.67 -3.53
CA ARG A 17 -24.38 2.21 -4.44
C ARG A 17 -23.74 1.87 -5.77
N ALA A 18 -23.81 0.58 -6.16
CA ALA A 18 -23.20 0.08 -7.39
C ALA A 18 -23.57 0.93 -8.61
N PRO A 19 -22.59 1.31 -9.44
CA PRO A 19 -22.85 2.06 -10.66
C PRO A 19 -23.64 1.18 -11.65
N GLN A 20 -24.84 1.57 -12.00
CA GLN A 20 -25.68 0.81 -12.94
C GLN A 20 -25.35 1.10 -14.41
N GLN A 21 -24.58 2.16 -14.71
CA GLN A 21 -24.27 2.60 -16.07
C GLN A 21 -22.84 3.18 -16.18
N ALA A 22 -22.28 3.20 -17.38
CA ALA A 22 -20.94 3.72 -17.66
C ALA A 22 -20.72 5.15 -17.12
N ARG A 23 -21.72 6.05 -17.26
CA ARG A 23 -21.67 7.42 -16.69
C ARG A 23 -21.60 7.43 -15.18
N SER A 24 -22.28 6.49 -14.50
CA SER A 24 -22.22 6.36 -13.04
C SER A 24 -20.85 5.89 -12.56
N ARG A 25 -20.22 4.99 -13.32
CA ARG A 25 -18.86 4.50 -13.03
C ARG A 25 -17.82 5.59 -13.25
N ALA A 26 -17.92 6.35 -14.35
CA ALA A 26 -17.04 7.49 -14.61
C ALA A 26 -17.13 8.55 -13.50
N ALA A 27 -18.34 8.88 -13.03
CA ALA A 27 -18.50 9.83 -11.93
C ALA A 27 -18.01 9.30 -10.57
N LEU A 28 -18.07 7.99 -10.33
CA LEU A 28 -17.46 7.37 -9.14
C LEU A 28 -15.94 7.53 -9.20
N ASN A 29 -15.33 7.16 -10.32
CA ASN A 29 -13.87 7.27 -10.49
C ASN A 29 -13.41 8.73 -10.34
N ALA A 30 -14.11 9.69 -10.95
CA ALA A 30 -13.78 11.11 -10.80
C ALA A 30 -13.81 11.59 -9.34
N LEU A 31 -14.76 11.10 -8.53
CA LEU A 31 -14.81 11.41 -7.09
C LEU A 31 -13.64 10.76 -6.34
N LEU A 32 -13.31 9.51 -6.65
CA LEU A 32 -12.19 8.81 -6.02
C LEU A 32 -10.85 9.45 -6.41
N ASP A 33 -10.65 9.83 -7.68
CA ASP A 33 -9.42 10.46 -8.16
C ASP A 33 -9.22 11.85 -7.53
N ALA A 34 -10.30 12.64 -7.46
CA ALA A 34 -10.28 13.95 -6.80
C ALA A 34 -9.97 13.81 -5.30
N ALA A 35 -10.59 12.85 -4.62
CA ALA A 35 -10.39 12.62 -3.21
C ALA A 35 -8.96 12.12 -2.93
N GLU A 36 -8.44 11.18 -3.71
CA GLU A 36 -7.08 10.67 -3.57
C GLU A 36 -6.05 11.80 -3.67
N ARG A 37 -6.19 12.65 -4.70
CA ARG A 37 -5.31 13.80 -4.87
C ARG A 37 -5.37 14.76 -3.69
N LEU A 38 -6.57 15.22 -3.31
CA LEU A 38 -6.75 16.19 -2.23
C LEU A 38 -6.31 15.67 -0.87
N VAL A 39 -6.61 14.38 -0.58
CA VAL A 39 -6.19 13.75 0.68
C VAL A 39 -4.67 13.56 0.72
N SER A 40 -4.04 13.22 -0.40
CA SER A 40 -2.57 13.10 -0.50
C SER A 40 -1.88 14.44 -0.28
N GLU A 41 -2.43 15.53 -0.84
CA GLU A 41 -1.85 16.88 -0.76
C GLU A 41 -2.00 17.53 0.62
N ARG A 42 -3.18 17.43 1.25
CA ARG A 42 -3.50 18.19 2.47
C ARG A 42 -4.09 17.37 3.62
N GLY A 43 -4.26 16.08 3.42
CA GLY A 43 -4.80 15.16 4.43
C GLY A 43 -6.32 15.05 4.41
N PHE A 44 -6.81 14.02 5.10
CA PHE A 44 -8.23 13.66 5.08
C PHE A 44 -9.10 14.67 5.83
N GLU A 45 -8.67 15.15 6.99
CA GLU A 45 -9.47 16.07 7.80
C GLU A 45 -9.69 17.41 7.09
N GLU A 46 -8.66 17.95 6.44
CA GLU A 46 -8.69 19.23 5.72
C GLU A 46 -9.40 19.16 4.35
N THR A 47 -9.82 17.96 3.92
CA THR A 47 -10.49 17.75 2.64
C THR A 47 -11.99 17.68 2.84
N SER A 48 -12.76 18.65 2.33
CA SER A 48 -14.22 18.67 2.43
C SER A 48 -14.91 17.93 1.28
N VAL A 49 -16.16 17.53 1.47
CA VAL A 49 -17.00 16.96 0.40
C VAL A 49 -17.18 17.97 -0.74
N THR A 50 -17.30 19.26 -0.43
CA THR A 50 -17.40 20.33 -1.42
C THR A 50 -16.18 20.39 -2.31
N ASP A 51 -14.96 20.41 -1.72
CA ASP A 51 -13.71 20.41 -2.48
C ASP A 51 -13.60 19.21 -3.43
N ILE A 52 -13.97 18.02 -2.92
CA ILE A 52 -13.95 16.79 -3.72
C ILE A 52 -14.90 16.89 -4.90
N THR A 53 -16.12 17.37 -4.67
CA THR A 53 -17.14 17.45 -5.72
C THR A 53 -16.81 18.53 -6.75
N GLU A 54 -16.25 19.67 -6.35
CA GLU A 54 -15.77 20.72 -7.24
C GLU A 54 -14.60 20.21 -8.09
N THR A 55 -13.61 19.58 -7.47
CA THR A 55 -12.46 18.98 -8.16
C THR A 55 -12.90 17.88 -9.14
N ALA A 56 -13.84 17.04 -8.76
CA ALA A 56 -14.41 15.99 -9.60
C ALA A 56 -15.41 16.53 -10.66
N ARG A 57 -15.67 17.83 -10.69
CA ARG A 57 -16.68 18.47 -11.56
C ARG A 57 -18.05 17.77 -11.47
N THR A 58 -18.49 17.49 -10.26
CA THR A 58 -19.76 16.84 -9.99
C THR A 58 -20.53 17.56 -8.88
N SER A 59 -21.76 17.16 -8.57
CA SER A 59 -22.55 17.78 -7.52
C SER A 59 -22.42 17.07 -6.19
N VAL A 60 -22.61 17.79 -5.08
CA VAL A 60 -22.71 17.24 -3.72
C VAL A 60 -23.80 16.16 -3.64
N GLY A 61 -24.92 16.33 -4.34
CA GLY A 61 -25.96 15.30 -4.45
C GLY A 61 -25.48 14.03 -5.15
N SER A 62 -24.52 14.16 -6.11
CA SER A 62 -23.91 13.00 -6.75
C SER A 62 -22.98 12.24 -5.79
N PHE A 63 -22.30 12.93 -4.90
CA PHE A 63 -21.53 12.33 -3.82
C PHE A 63 -22.42 11.50 -2.89
N TYR A 64 -23.45 12.11 -2.30
CA TYR A 64 -24.32 11.44 -1.33
C TYR A 64 -25.22 10.33 -1.91
N ARG A 65 -25.36 10.27 -3.24
CA ARG A 65 -25.96 9.09 -3.89
C ARG A 65 -25.03 7.87 -3.86
N ARG A 66 -23.70 8.05 -3.68
CA ARG A 66 -22.67 6.98 -3.72
C ARG A 66 -22.11 6.65 -2.35
N PHE A 67 -21.85 7.68 -1.58
CA PHE A 67 -21.23 7.55 -0.27
C PHE A 67 -22.20 8.08 0.79
N LYS A 68 -22.32 7.37 1.88
CA LYS A 68 -23.12 7.83 3.02
C LYS A 68 -22.53 9.11 3.60
N ASP A 69 -21.22 9.16 3.70
CA ASP A 69 -20.43 10.22 4.29
C ASP A 69 -19.00 10.20 3.76
N LYS A 70 -18.14 11.07 4.27
CA LYS A 70 -16.72 11.15 3.92
C LYS A 70 -15.95 9.88 4.32
N ARG A 71 -16.38 9.17 5.38
CA ARG A 71 -15.79 7.90 5.82
C ARG A 71 -16.06 6.78 4.79
N GLY A 72 -17.28 6.70 4.27
CA GLY A 72 -17.60 5.75 3.20
C GLY A 72 -16.77 5.97 1.92
N LEU A 73 -16.44 7.23 1.61
CA LEU A 73 -15.49 7.54 0.54
C LEU A 73 -14.07 7.03 0.88
N LEU A 74 -13.60 7.24 2.12
CA LEU A 74 -12.27 6.77 2.54
C LEU A 74 -12.17 5.24 2.47
N GLN A 75 -13.21 4.51 2.85
CA GLN A 75 -13.27 3.06 2.70
C GLN A 75 -13.20 2.62 1.23
N ALA A 76 -13.81 3.36 0.31
CA ALA A 76 -13.73 3.08 -1.12
C ALA A 76 -12.34 3.41 -1.71
N LEU A 77 -11.69 4.49 -1.24
CA LEU A 77 -10.30 4.79 -1.56
C LEU A 77 -9.36 3.69 -1.08
N HIS A 78 -9.55 3.23 0.14
CA HIS A 78 -8.75 2.15 0.72
C HIS A 78 -8.90 0.84 -0.07
N GLU A 79 -10.12 0.50 -0.50
CA GLU A 79 -10.34 -0.68 -1.32
C GLU A 79 -9.66 -0.57 -2.68
N ARG A 80 -9.75 0.61 -3.34
CA ARG A 80 -9.02 0.86 -4.58
C ARG A 80 -7.51 0.71 -4.36
N PHE A 81 -6.98 1.30 -3.30
CA PHE A 81 -5.57 1.16 -2.93
C PHE A 81 -5.16 -0.32 -2.76
N CYS A 82 -5.95 -1.12 -2.04
CA CYS A 82 -5.67 -2.55 -1.87
C CYS A 82 -5.70 -3.32 -3.19
N ALA A 83 -6.62 -2.98 -4.09
CA ALA A 83 -6.70 -3.61 -5.41
C ALA A 83 -5.48 -3.26 -6.27
N ASP A 84 -5.09 -1.98 -6.30
CA ASP A 84 -3.92 -1.49 -7.03
C ASP A 84 -2.62 -2.07 -6.46
N ALA A 85 -2.50 -2.15 -5.13
CA ALA A 85 -1.34 -2.75 -4.46
C ALA A 85 -1.18 -4.24 -4.81
N ARG A 86 -2.28 -5.00 -4.88
CA ARG A 86 -2.23 -6.40 -5.33
C ARG A 86 -1.80 -6.52 -6.77
N ALA A 87 -2.40 -5.74 -7.67
CA ALA A 87 -2.05 -5.75 -9.09
C ALA A 87 -0.57 -5.36 -9.31
N THR A 88 -0.06 -4.39 -8.54
CA THR A 88 1.35 -4.01 -8.56
C THR A 88 2.24 -5.13 -8.05
N ALA A 89 1.85 -5.78 -6.95
CA ALA A 89 2.60 -6.89 -6.37
C ALA A 89 2.64 -8.11 -7.31
N ASP A 90 1.58 -8.38 -8.07
CA ASP A 90 1.57 -9.46 -9.07
C ASP A 90 2.68 -9.31 -10.11
N VAL A 91 3.00 -8.08 -10.46
CA VAL A 91 4.07 -7.75 -11.42
C VAL A 91 5.42 -7.59 -10.73
N ALA A 92 5.46 -6.83 -9.62
CA ALA A 92 6.71 -6.49 -8.95
C ALA A 92 7.32 -7.68 -8.21
N LEU A 93 6.48 -8.56 -7.63
CA LEU A 93 6.85 -9.75 -6.88
C LEU A 93 6.61 -11.03 -7.70
N ASP A 94 6.91 -10.99 -9.00
CA ASP A 94 7.01 -12.18 -9.83
C ASP A 94 8.44 -12.74 -9.67
N PRO A 95 8.63 -14.01 -9.22
CA PRO A 95 9.94 -14.59 -9.04
C PRO A 95 10.79 -14.57 -10.33
N THR A 96 10.17 -14.66 -11.50
CA THR A 96 10.91 -14.62 -12.77
C THR A 96 11.58 -13.29 -13.06
N ARG A 97 11.02 -12.20 -12.53
CA ARG A 97 11.59 -10.85 -12.65
C ARG A 97 12.93 -10.73 -11.93
N TRP A 98 13.14 -11.51 -10.88
CA TRP A 98 14.29 -11.42 -9.99
C TRP A 98 15.27 -12.58 -10.17
N ALA A 99 15.10 -13.41 -11.20
CA ALA A 99 15.91 -14.61 -11.42
C ALA A 99 17.41 -14.32 -11.59
N ASP A 100 17.74 -13.16 -12.16
CA ASP A 100 19.13 -12.74 -12.41
C ASP A 100 19.63 -11.68 -11.38
N ALA A 101 18.81 -11.34 -10.39
CA ALA A 101 19.14 -10.38 -9.33
C ALA A 101 19.48 -11.12 -8.03
N THR A 102 20.16 -10.45 -7.11
CA THR A 102 20.35 -10.93 -5.74
C THR A 102 19.15 -10.60 -4.85
N ALA A 103 19.04 -11.29 -3.72
CA ALA A 103 18.02 -10.97 -2.69
C ALA A 103 18.15 -9.51 -2.22
N ASN A 104 19.37 -8.98 -2.11
CA ASN A 104 19.62 -7.59 -1.73
C ASN A 104 19.10 -6.59 -2.75
N GLU A 105 19.36 -6.81 -4.03
CA GLU A 105 18.87 -5.94 -5.10
C GLU A 105 17.35 -5.91 -5.16
N MET A 106 16.71 -7.06 -4.98
CA MET A 106 15.26 -7.16 -4.90
C MET A 106 14.70 -6.38 -3.69
N VAL A 107 15.26 -6.57 -2.51
CA VAL A 107 14.79 -5.91 -1.28
C VAL A 107 15.05 -4.40 -1.33
N ASP A 108 16.19 -3.95 -1.88
CA ASP A 108 16.47 -2.54 -2.09
C ASP A 108 15.45 -1.88 -3.01
N ALA A 109 15.13 -2.52 -4.12
CA ALA A 109 14.12 -2.02 -5.05
C ALA A 109 12.73 -1.92 -4.39
N ILE A 110 12.34 -2.92 -3.59
CA ILE A 110 11.07 -2.91 -2.84
C ILE A 110 11.05 -1.78 -1.81
N ALA A 111 12.14 -1.61 -1.04
CA ALA A 111 12.23 -0.58 -0.01
C ALA A 111 12.11 0.83 -0.63
N ARG A 112 12.83 1.11 -1.70
CA ARG A 112 12.76 2.40 -2.43
C ARG A 112 11.37 2.64 -2.99
N PHE A 113 10.77 1.65 -3.62
CA PHE A 113 9.41 1.75 -4.14
C PHE A 113 8.39 2.09 -3.06
N LEU A 114 8.48 1.45 -1.88
CA LEU A 114 7.59 1.75 -0.75
C LEU A 114 7.80 3.16 -0.21
N VAL A 115 9.05 3.62 -0.12
CA VAL A 115 9.37 5.01 0.27
C VAL A 115 8.73 6.00 -0.70
N ASP A 116 8.87 5.77 -2.01
CA ASP A 116 8.31 6.66 -3.04
C ASP A 116 6.79 6.73 -2.97
N ILE A 117 6.10 5.59 -2.82
CA ILE A 117 4.64 5.55 -2.63
C ILE A 117 4.21 6.38 -1.42
N VAL A 118 4.88 6.17 -0.26
CA VAL A 118 4.49 6.89 0.96
C VAL A 118 4.82 8.37 0.85
N ARG A 119 5.93 8.74 0.21
CA ARG A 119 6.30 10.14 -0.06
C ARG A 119 5.24 10.85 -0.92
N GLU A 120 4.83 10.23 -2.01
CA GLU A 120 3.85 10.80 -2.94
C GLU A 120 2.44 10.88 -2.34
N ARG A 121 2.09 9.94 -1.45
CA ARG A 121 0.73 9.77 -0.93
C ARG A 121 0.66 9.87 0.59
N ARG A 122 1.53 10.68 1.21
CA ARG A 122 1.68 10.80 2.68
C ARG A 122 0.36 11.03 3.41
N GLY A 123 -0.47 11.96 2.91
CA GLY A 123 -1.77 12.27 3.50
C GLY A 123 -2.73 11.08 3.44
N LEU A 124 -2.70 10.31 2.36
CA LEU A 124 -3.52 9.12 2.19
C LEU A 124 -3.03 7.97 3.10
N ALA A 125 -1.72 7.73 3.18
CA ALA A 125 -1.14 6.75 4.08
C ALA A 125 -1.50 7.03 5.54
N ARG A 126 -1.39 8.30 5.97
CA ARG A 126 -1.83 8.76 7.29
C ARG A 126 -3.33 8.51 7.52
N ALA A 127 -4.18 8.85 6.55
CA ALA A 127 -5.63 8.66 6.66
C ALA A 127 -6.00 7.18 6.82
N PHE A 128 -5.35 6.29 6.08
CA PHE A 128 -5.58 4.84 6.18
C PHE A 128 -5.12 4.28 7.52
N LEU A 129 -3.94 4.67 8.01
CA LEU A 129 -3.43 4.22 9.31
C LEU A 129 -4.37 4.64 10.45
N VAL A 130 -4.79 5.90 10.48
CA VAL A 130 -5.71 6.41 11.51
C VAL A 130 -7.08 5.73 11.42
N SER A 131 -7.59 5.53 10.20
CA SER A 131 -8.86 4.84 9.97
C SER A 131 -8.77 3.36 10.35
N GLY A 132 -7.70 2.66 9.99
CA GLY A 132 -7.48 1.25 10.32
C GLY A 132 -7.48 0.96 11.82
N ALA A 133 -7.08 1.91 12.64
CA ALA A 133 -7.14 1.80 14.10
C ALA A 133 -8.58 1.72 14.64
N SER A 134 -9.56 2.33 13.95
CA SER A 134 -10.94 2.48 14.41
C SER A 134 -12.00 1.82 13.52
N ASP A 135 -11.66 1.47 12.28
CA ASP A 135 -12.58 0.90 11.29
C ASP A 135 -12.29 -0.58 11.05
N PRO A 136 -13.19 -1.50 11.49
CA PRO A 136 -12.99 -2.93 11.30
C PRO A 136 -12.86 -3.35 9.83
N VAL A 137 -13.58 -2.66 8.92
CA VAL A 137 -13.56 -2.97 7.48
C VAL A 137 -12.19 -2.65 6.87
N VAL A 138 -11.62 -1.49 7.21
CA VAL A 138 -10.27 -1.11 6.78
C VAL A 138 -9.25 -2.09 7.33
N ARG A 139 -9.33 -2.41 8.62
CA ARG A 139 -8.41 -3.35 9.29
C ARG A 139 -8.43 -4.74 8.67
N GLU A 140 -9.61 -5.29 8.38
CA GLU A 140 -9.74 -6.61 7.74
C GLU A 140 -9.05 -6.63 6.37
N ARG A 141 -9.24 -5.57 5.58
CA ARG A 141 -8.60 -5.43 4.26
C ARG A 141 -7.07 -5.30 4.38
N ASP A 142 -6.58 -4.57 5.38
CA ASP A 142 -5.14 -4.46 5.64
C ASP A 142 -4.53 -5.83 5.97
N VAL A 143 -5.20 -6.64 6.79
CA VAL A 143 -4.75 -8.01 7.10
C VAL A 143 -4.70 -8.86 5.84
N LEU A 144 -5.76 -8.84 5.02
CA LEU A 144 -5.81 -9.61 3.77
C LEU A 144 -4.77 -9.14 2.75
N LEU A 145 -4.49 -7.84 2.67
CA LEU A 145 -3.43 -7.30 1.82
C LEU A 145 -2.06 -7.72 2.33
N SER A 146 -1.82 -7.60 3.63
CA SER A 146 -0.56 -7.99 4.26
C SER A 146 -0.25 -9.47 4.05
N ASP A 147 -1.23 -10.35 4.23
CA ASP A 147 -1.07 -11.79 3.97
C ASP A 147 -0.75 -12.06 2.50
N TYR A 148 -1.46 -11.39 1.58
CA TYR A 148 -1.22 -11.51 0.15
C TYR A 148 0.20 -11.09 -0.25
N LEU A 149 0.64 -9.90 0.21
CA LEU A 149 2.00 -9.40 -0.06
C LEU A 149 3.07 -10.30 0.56
N THR A 150 2.81 -10.83 1.76
CA THR A 150 3.70 -11.79 2.43
C THR A 150 3.91 -13.04 1.58
N ASP A 151 2.82 -13.62 1.05
CA ASP A 151 2.91 -14.83 0.23
C ASP A 151 3.64 -14.57 -1.10
N ARG A 152 3.43 -13.39 -1.72
CA ARG A 152 4.15 -12.99 -2.94
C ARG A 152 5.64 -12.80 -2.68
N LEU A 153 6.00 -12.07 -1.62
CA LEU A 153 7.41 -11.86 -1.28
C LEU A 153 8.09 -13.17 -0.87
N ALA A 154 7.43 -14.03 -0.10
CA ALA A 154 7.97 -15.34 0.27
C ALA A 154 8.28 -16.20 -0.95
N ALA A 155 7.44 -16.16 -1.99
CA ALA A 155 7.71 -16.86 -3.25
C ALA A 155 8.96 -16.33 -3.96
N CYS A 156 9.20 -15.02 -3.93
CA CYS A 156 10.44 -14.44 -4.47
C CYS A 156 11.66 -14.84 -3.62
N LEU A 157 11.55 -14.78 -2.28
CA LEU A 157 12.63 -15.18 -1.38
C LEU A 157 13.01 -16.66 -1.53
N GLU A 158 12.06 -17.53 -1.88
CA GLU A 158 12.34 -18.97 -2.14
C GLU A 158 13.35 -19.16 -3.27
N SER A 159 13.31 -18.32 -4.32
CA SER A 159 14.28 -18.37 -5.41
C SER A 159 15.69 -17.94 -5.01
N HIS A 160 15.83 -17.27 -3.85
CA HIS A 160 17.09 -16.76 -3.30
C HIS A 160 17.46 -17.44 -1.97
N ARG A 161 16.91 -18.62 -1.68
CA ARG A 161 17.06 -19.30 -0.38
C ARG A 161 18.51 -19.45 0.07
N SER A 162 19.42 -19.71 -0.84
CA SER A 162 20.84 -19.87 -0.52
C SER A 162 21.56 -18.58 -0.05
N GLU A 163 20.94 -17.43 -0.28
CA GLU A 163 21.45 -16.11 0.13
C GLU A 163 20.93 -15.66 1.50
N LEU A 164 20.01 -16.43 2.10
CA LEU A 164 19.20 -16.00 3.25
C LEU A 164 19.51 -16.85 4.49
N ALA A 165 19.48 -16.22 5.67
CA ALA A 165 19.74 -16.87 6.94
C ALA A 165 18.48 -17.43 7.64
N HIS A 166 17.34 -17.49 6.95
CA HIS A 166 16.04 -17.88 7.53
C HIS A 166 15.53 -19.20 6.97
N ASP A 167 15.08 -20.09 7.86
CA ASP A 167 14.42 -21.35 7.48
C ASP A 167 12.97 -21.12 7.07
N ASP A 168 12.24 -20.27 7.81
CA ASP A 168 10.85 -19.89 7.51
C ASP A 168 10.81 -18.59 6.70
N LEU A 169 10.83 -18.73 5.37
CA LEU A 169 10.82 -17.60 4.45
C LEU A 169 9.48 -16.84 4.45
N ARG A 170 8.38 -17.48 4.84
CA ARG A 170 7.10 -16.78 4.96
C ARG A 170 7.11 -15.83 6.16
N LEU A 171 7.65 -16.27 7.28
CA LEU A 171 7.84 -15.41 8.46
C LEU A 171 8.85 -14.30 8.16
N ALA A 172 9.97 -14.63 7.49
CA ALA A 172 10.97 -13.65 7.08
C ALA A 172 10.38 -12.56 6.16
N ALA A 173 9.59 -12.96 5.16
CA ALA A 173 8.86 -12.01 4.30
C ALA A 173 7.91 -11.12 5.08
N ARG A 174 7.14 -11.69 6.01
CA ARG A 174 6.22 -10.94 6.87
C ARG A 174 6.93 -9.89 7.71
N ILE A 175 8.01 -10.26 8.37
CA ILE A 175 8.79 -9.34 9.21
C ILE A 175 9.44 -8.25 8.35
N THR A 176 9.99 -8.60 7.18
CA THR A 176 10.54 -7.61 6.24
C THR A 176 9.50 -6.57 5.83
N LEU A 177 8.30 -7.01 5.41
CA LEU A 177 7.21 -6.10 5.05
C LEU A 177 6.75 -5.25 6.24
N LEU A 178 6.61 -5.85 7.43
CA LEU A 178 6.24 -5.11 8.64
C LEU A 178 7.27 -4.06 9.01
N LEU A 179 8.56 -4.39 8.94
CA LEU A 179 9.65 -3.46 9.20
C LEU A 179 9.55 -2.24 8.26
N LEU A 180 9.41 -2.46 6.97
CA LEU A 180 9.32 -1.40 5.99
C LEU A 180 8.02 -0.59 6.12
N THR A 181 6.86 -1.26 6.08
CA THR A 181 5.57 -0.58 6.04
C THR A 181 5.21 0.10 7.35
N SER A 182 5.52 -0.50 8.51
CA SER A 182 5.24 0.12 9.81
C SER A 182 6.13 1.35 10.05
N THR A 183 7.41 1.28 9.68
CA THR A 183 8.32 2.43 9.82
C THR A 183 7.87 3.58 8.91
N LEU A 184 7.52 3.31 7.66
CA LEU A 184 7.05 4.32 6.73
C LEU A 184 5.69 4.91 7.15
N SER A 185 4.78 4.07 7.63
CA SER A 185 3.48 4.52 8.14
C SER A 185 3.64 5.42 9.37
N HIS A 186 4.55 5.06 10.27
CA HIS A 186 4.89 5.86 11.45
C HIS A 186 5.46 7.23 11.05
N ALA A 187 6.41 7.25 10.11
CA ALA A 187 6.97 8.48 9.56
C ALA A 187 5.91 9.37 8.88
N ALA A 188 4.95 8.76 8.16
CA ALA A 188 3.85 9.51 7.55
C ALA A 188 2.93 10.20 8.58
N VAL A 189 2.81 9.65 9.79
CA VAL A 189 1.99 10.22 10.88
C VAL A 189 2.75 11.27 11.68
N LEU A 190 3.97 10.96 12.13
CA LEU A 190 4.75 11.80 13.04
C LEU A 190 5.60 12.85 12.31
N GLY A 191 5.84 12.64 11.01
CA GLY A 191 6.57 13.59 10.18
C GLY A 191 8.10 13.46 10.29
N PRO A 192 8.85 14.43 9.72
CA PRO A 192 10.29 14.32 9.49
C PRO A 192 11.14 14.36 10.78
N ALA A 193 10.57 14.72 11.92
CA ALA A 193 11.30 14.71 13.19
C ALA A 193 11.73 13.30 13.64
N GLU A 194 10.96 12.27 13.24
CA GLU A 194 11.25 10.86 13.57
C GLU A 194 12.06 10.19 12.44
N LEU A 195 11.59 10.33 11.22
CA LEU A 195 12.25 9.83 10.02
C LEU A 195 11.87 10.71 8.83
N ASP A 196 12.84 11.38 8.26
CA ASP A 196 12.64 12.17 7.04
C ASP A 196 12.65 11.27 5.81
N ILE A 197 11.46 10.89 5.35
CA ILE A 197 11.31 10.06 4.15
C ILE A 197 11.64 10.81 2.85
N ASP A 198 11.81 12.14 2.90
CA ASP A 198 12.27 12.94 1.76
C ASP A 198 13.81 12.92 1.64
N ASP A 199 14.53 12.58 2.73
CA ASP A 199 15.97 12.32 2.68
C ASP A 199 16.26 10.99 1.97
N PRO A 200 17.06 10.98 0.89
CA PRO A 200 17.47 9.75 0.20
C PRO A 200 18.16 8.71 1.09
N VAL A 201 18.79 9.15 2.19
CA VAL A 201 19.44 8.27 3.17
C VAL A 201 18.43 7.36 3.85
N SER A 202 17.20 7.84 4.08
CA SER A 202 16.15 7.05 4.73
C SER A 202 15.80 5.78 3.96
N ALA A 203 15.67 5.85 2.63
CA ALA A 203 15.41 4.69 1.79
C ALA A 203 16.57 3.68 1.87
N THR A 204 17.81 4.17 1.89
CA THR A 204 19.02 3.35 1.97
C THR A 204 19.11 2.63 3.32
N GLU A 205 18.84 3.32 4.43
CA GLU A 205 18.89 2.71 5.76
C GLU A 205 17.74 1.69 5.98
N LEU A 206 16.55 1.96 5.46
CA LEU A 206 15.45 0.99 5.49
C LEU A 206 15.79 -0.27 4.69
N SER A 207 16.31 -0.10 3.49
CA SER A 207 16.80 -1.21 2.65
C SER A 207 17.88 -2.01 3.38
N ARG A 208 18.89 -1.33 3.93
CA ARG A 208 19.99 -1.97 4.69
C ARG A 208 19.48 -2.74 5.90
N ALA A 209 18.51 -2.20 6.63
CA ALA A 209 17.91 -2.88 7.77
C ALA A 209 17.19 -4.17 7.35
N ALA A 210 16.41 -4.12 6.27
CA ALA A 210 15.70 -5.27 5.72
C ALA A 210 16.66 -6.35 5.21
N CYS A 211 17.71 -5.98 4.46
CA CYS A 211 18.74 -6.90 3.97
C CYS A 211 19.49 -7.59 5.13
N ARG A 212 19.87 -6.82 6.15
CA ARG A 212 20.54 -7.38 7.34
C ARG A 212 19.63 -8.35 8.12
N TYR A 213 18.35 -8.03 8.23
CA TYR A 213 17.41 -8.95 8.87
C TYR A 213 17.33 -10.27 8.10
N LEU A 214 17.29 -10.23 6.78
CA LEU A 214 17.25 -11.44 5.95
C LEU A 214 18.57 -12.23 5.98
N GLY A 215 19.65 -11.65 6.50
CA GLY A 215 20.97 -12.29 6.59
C GLY A 215 21.70 -12.37 5.27
N SER A 216 21.25 -11.61 4.25
CA SER A 216 21.97 -11.50 3.00
C SER A 216 23.20 -10.60 3.17
N GLU A 217 24.34 -11.00 2.63
CA GLU A 217 25.57 -10.21 2.69
C GLU A 217 25.36 -8.89 1.95
N LEU A 218 25.62 -7.76 2.63
CA LEU A 218 25.57 -6.44 2.00
C LEU A 218 26.68 -6.37 0.95
N PRO A 219 26.43 -5.71 -0.20
CA PRO A 219 27.51 -5.36 -1.10
C PRO A 219 28.57 -4.61 -0.30
N THR A 220 29.78 -5.13 -0.28
CA THR A 220 30.92 -4.41 0.30
C THR A 220 31.10 -3.13 -0.51
N ASP A 221 30.99 -1.98 0.16
CA ASP A 221 31.31 -0.67 -0.44
C ASP A 221 32.76 -0.74 -0.99
N SER A 222 32.88 -1.05 -2.29
CA SER A 222 34.13 -1.07 -3.02
C SER A 222 34.57 0.33 -3.43
N ASN A 223 34.28 1.34 -2.58
CA ASN A 223 34.83 2.68 -2.84
C ASN A 223 35.09 3.41 -1.50
N ARG A 224 36.30 3.22 -0.98
CA ARG A 224 36.95 4.19 -0.10
C ARG A 224 38.12 4.79 -0.81
#